data_d8b87b8a31644c84c63280e1cfea12af
#
_entry.id   d8b87b8a31644c84c63280e1cfea12af
#
_cell.length_a   1.000
_cell.length_b   1.000
_cell.length_c   1.000
_cell.angle_alpha   90.00
_cell.angle_beta   90.00
_cell.angle_gamma   90.00
#
_symmetry.space_group_name_H-M   'P 1'
#
loop_
_entity.id
_entity.type
_entity.pdbx_description
1 polymer ?
#
loop_
_entity_poly.entity_id
_entity_poly.type
_entity_poly.pdbx_seq_one_letter_code
_entity_poly.pdbx_strand_id
1 'polypeptide(L)'
;MKKLLSLAVAAAMVTSLCACGGGSSTTATTAANSGSAESGSAAATDGKNYDNVTLKLSYATGDTGMDGLTAIEFERLVEEKSGGKVQINRFPNCQLSGGDMVRHVEMMISGGAFELAIISENSFSDVDQTFQVTSIPFAFKNYDEAWEKADSTGGEFAKNLFDKYGVVYLSTFPNGIMQFANNKRELHTPADMKNLKMRTYGDLQMSLMRSLGADPTQLSWSEL
;
A
#
# COMPACT_ATOMS: atom_id res chain seq x y z
N MET A 1 12.52 -36.71 -36.30
CA MET A 1 11.58 -36.95 -37.43
C MET A 1 10.30 -36.17 -37.16
N LYS A 2 9.98 -35.25 -38.10
CA LYS A 2 8.62 -34.71 -38.44
C LYS A 2 7.96 -33.82 -37.34
N LYS A 3 7.38 -32.65 -37.61
CA LYS A 3 7.36 -31.71 -38.77
C LYS A 3 6.79 -30.39 -38.24
N LEU A 4 7.28 -29.32 -38.77
CA LEU A 4 6.73 -27.97 -38.77
C LEU A 4 5.24 -27.94 -39.21
N LEU A 5 4.47 -27.03 -38.61
CA LEU A 5 3.40 -26.37 -39.32
C LEU A 5 3.22 -24.93 -38.83
N SER A 6 3.67 -24.02 -39.64
CA SER A 6 3.37 -22.61 -39.66
C SER A 6 2.00 -22.36 -40.25
N LEU A 7 1.22 -21.44 -39.70
CA LEU A 7 0.15 -20.78 -40.45
C LEU A 7 0.07 -19.31 -40.08
N ALA A 8 0.46 -18.51 -41.04
CA ALA A 8 0.22 -17.06 -41.09
C ALA A 8 -1.22 -16.83 -41.56
N VAL A 9 -1.91 -15.84 -40.96
CA VAL A 9 -3.11 -15.23 -41.57
C VAL A 9 -2.97 -13.73 -41.52
N ALA A 10 -3.12 -13.19 -42.70
CA ALA A 10 -2.84 -11.82 -43.13
C ALA A 10 -3.91 -10.81 -42.72
N ALA A 11 -3.50 -9.57 -42.84
CA ALA A 11 -4.20 -8.30 -42.70
C ALA A 11 -5.51 -8.17 -43.52
N ALA A 12 -6.43 -7.37 -42.99
CA ALA A 12 -7.37 -6.60 -43.80
C ALA A 12 -7.58 -5.20 -43.21
N MET A 13 -7.00 -4.22 -43.86
CA MET A 13 -7.35 -2.81 -43.75
C MET A 13 -8.69 -2.58 -44.47
N VAL A 14 -9.57 -1.82 -43.84
CA VAL A 14 -10.61 -1.11 -44.59
C VAL A 14 -10.61 0.36 -44.15
N THR A 15 -10.11 1.18 -45.03
CA THR A 15 -10.30 2.64 -45.09
C THR A 15 -11.67 2.94 -45.66
N SER A 16 -12.40 3.86 -45.09
CA SER A 16 -13.46 4.60 -45.82
C SER A 16 -13.41 6.08 -45.44
N LEU A 17 -12.93 6.83 -46.44
CA LEU A 17 -13.20 8.25 -46.60
C LEU A 17 -14.60 8.42 -47.21
N CYS A 18 -15.26 9.54 -46.84
CA CYS A 18 -16.01 10.45 -47.71
C CYS A 18 -16.84 11.35 -46.82
N ALA A 19 -16.66 12.60 -46.81
CA ALA A 19 -16.71 13.72 -47.77
C ALA A 19 -17.99 14.53 -47.65
N CYS A 20 -17.77 15.81 -47.34
CA CYS A 20 -18.42 17.02 -47.83
C CYS A 20 -19.92 17.14 -48.11
N GLY A 21 -20.41 18.27 -47.66
CA GLY A 21 -21.55 19.04 -48.21
C GLY A 21 -22.37 19.68 -47.13
N GLY A 22 -22.31 20.93 -46.79
CA GLY A 22 -22.62 22.11 -47.51
C GLY A 22 -23.97 22.67 -47.03
N GLY A 23 -23.98 23.86 -46.41
CA GLY A 23 -24.99 24.84 -46.65
C GLY A 23 -26.01 25.22 -45.57
N SER A 24 -25.89 26.50 -45.16
CA SER A 24 -26.90 27.51 -44.83
C SER A 24 -27.54 27.56 -43.43
N SER A 25 -27.06 28.57 -42.75
CA SER A 25 -27.77 29.62 -41.95
C SER A 25 -29.22 29.42 -41.54
N THR A 26 -29.48 29.55 -40.22
CA THR A 26 -30.42 30.56 -39.67
C THR A 26 -30.33 30.67 -38.13
N THR A 27 -30.07 31.87 -37.68
CA THR A 27 -30.63 32.66 -36.59
C THR A 27 -30.67 32.07 -35.16
N ALA A 28 -29.91 32.75 -34.33
CA ALA A 28 -30.00 33.04 -32.91
C ALA A 28 -31.16 32.56 -32.08
N THR A 29 -30.87 31.91 -30.96
CA THR A 29 -31.58 32.15 -29.70
C THR A 29 -30.57 31.97 -28.56
N THR A 30 -30.35 33.05 -27.85
CA THR A 30 -29.52 33.16 -26.65
C THR A 30 -30.13 32.35 -25.53
N ALA A 31 -29.50 31.26 -25.10
CA ALA A 31 -29.73 30.65 -23.83
C ALA A 31 -28.40 30.75 -23.06
N ALA A 32 -28.41 31.55 -22.02
CA ALA A 32 -27.34 31.68 -21.05
C ALA A 32 -27.15 30.35 -20.36
N ASN A 33 -26.11 29.63 -20.72
CA ASN A 33 -25.63 28.49 -19.94
C ASN A 33 -24.59 29.04 -18.94
N SER A 34 -25.01 29.17 -17.70
CA SER A 34 -24.13 29.42 -16.57
C SER A 34 -23.21 28.21 -16.43
N GLY A 35 -22.10 28.23 -17.15
CA GLY A 35 -20.98 27.34 -16.94
C GLY A 35 -20.42 27.65 -15.55
N SER A 36 -20.67 26.77 -14.61
CA SER A 36 -19.87 26.67 -13.39
C SER A 36 -18.42 26.45 -13.86
N ALA A 37 -17.64 27.50 -13.80
CA ALA A 37 -16.20 27.39 -13.84
C ALA A 37 -15.84 26.55 -12.59
N GLU A 38 -15.50 25.29 -12.77
CA GLU A 38 -14.67 24.59 -11.82
C GLU A 38 -13.40 25.44 -11.67
N SER A 39 -13.37 26.18 -10.57
CA SER A 39 -12.18 26.80 -10.08
C SER A 39 -11.25 25.64 -9.69
N GLY A 40 -10.44 25.20 -10.64
CA GLY A 40 -9.28 24.40 -10.38
C GLY A 40 -8.43 25.20 -9.41
N SER A 41 -8.53 24.87 -8.13
CA SER A 41 -7.60 25.36 -7.12
C SER A 41 -6.23 24.94 -7.61
N ALA A 42 -5.44 25.90 -8.08
CA ALA A 42 -4.04 25.66 -8.40
C ALA A 42 -3.42 25.13 -7.10
N ALA A 43 -3.03 23.87 -7.11
CA ALA A 43 -2.40 23.22 -5.98
C ALA A 43 -1.21 24.07 -5.54
N ALA A 44 -1.21 24.48 -4.28
CA ALA A 44 -0.13 25.29 -3.74
C ALA A 44 1.11 24.40 -3.65
N THR A 45 2.06 24.60 -4.57
CA THR A 45 3.39 23.99 -4.46
C THR A 45 4.05 24.48 -3.18
N ASP A 46 4.91 23.66 -2.56
CA ASP A 46 5.62 24.02 -1.31
C ASP A 46 6.71 25.09 -1.52
N GLY A 47 6.81 25.65 -2.72
CA GLY A 47 7.76 26.69 -3.10
C GLY A 47 9.20 26.20 -3.27
N LYS A 48 9.46 24.91 -3.11
CA LYS A 48 10.77 24.31 -3.35
C LYS A 48 11.01 24.00 -4.81
N ASN A 49 12.26 23.94 -5.22
CA ASN A 49 12.63 23.53 -6.54
C ASN A 49 13.01 22.03 -6.53
N TYR A 50 12.25 21.24 -7.25
CA TYR A 50 12.47 19.80 -7.41
C TYR A 50 13.02 19.50 -8.81
N ASP A 51 13.86 18.47 -8.89
CA ASP A 51 14.21 17.85 -10.17
C ASP A 51 13.07 16.92 -10.63
N ASN A 52 13.00 16.67 -11.93
CA ASN A 52 12.07 15.68 -12.46
C ASN A 52 12.56 14.27 -12.07
N VAL A 53 11.78 13.59 -11.25
CA VAL A 53 12.09 12.23 -10.79
C VAL A 53 10.83 11.39 -10.69
N THR A 54 10.96 10.11 -10.99
CA THR A 54 9.90 9.11 -10.78
C THR A 54 10.40 8.10 -9.76
N LEU A 55 9.67 7.96 -8.64
CA LEU A 55 9.98 7.04 -7.56
C LEU A 55 9.00 5.86 -7.58
N LYS A 56 9.48 4.69 -7.25
CA LYS A 56 8.65 3.49 -7.07
C LYS A 56 8.26 3.35 -5.61
N LEU A 57 6.97 3.27 -5.35
CA LEU A 57 6.39 3.03 -4.04
C LEU A 57 5.80 1.62 -3.99
N SER A 58 6.41 0.74 -3.23
CA SER A 58 5.95 -0.64 -3.05
C SER A 58 5.24 -0.82 -1.71
N TYR A 59 4.14 -1.59 -1.66
CA TYR A 59 3.36 -1.82 -0.45
C TYR A 59 2.72 -3.21 -0.40
N ALA A 60 2.36 -3.62 0.82
CA ALA A 60 2.02 -5.01 1.13
C ALA A 60 0.61 -5.41 0.70
N THR A 61 -0.35 -4.49 0.72
CA THR A 61 -1.76 -4.79 0.41
C THR A 61 -2.17 -4.28 -0.97
N GLY A 62 -3.39 -4.58 -1.40
CA GLY A 62 -3.98 -3.98 -2.61
C GLY A 62 -4.40 -2.53 -2.40
N ASP A 63 -4.80 -1.87 -3.49
CA ASP A 63 -5.19 -0.44 -3.50
C ASP A 63 -6.39 -0.10 -2.60
N THR A 64 -7.20 -1.07 -2.23
CA THR A 64 -8.35 -0.90 -1.33
C THR A 64 -8.01 -1.12 0.14
N GLY A 65 -6.81 -1.61 0.44
CA GLY A 65 -6.31 -1.75 1.81
C GLY A 65 -5.77 -0.43 2.36
N MET A 66 -5.45 -0.40 3.65
CA MET A 66 -4.94 0.81 4.32
C MET A 66 -3.64 1.31 3.66
N ASP A 67 -2.71 0.41 3.37
CA ASP A 67 -1.46 0.76 2.69
C ASP A 67 -1.72 1.38 1.31
N GLY A 68 -2.65 0.79 0.55
CA GLY A 68 -3.02 1.27 -0.78
C GLY A 68 -3.68 2.65 -0.75
N LEU A 69 -4.63 2.87 0.16
CA LEU A 69 -5.26 4.18 0.35
C LEU A 69 -4.23 5.24 0.76
N THR A 70 -3.31 4.88 1.65
CA THR A 70 -2.20 5.75 2.06
C THR A 70 -1.27 6.03 0.89
N ALA A 71 -0.95 5.03 0.06
CA ALA A 71 -0.09 5.18 -1.11
C ALA A 71 -0.72 6.12 -2.16
N ILE A 72 -2.03 6.01 -2.39
CA ILE A 72 -2.77 6.88 -3.32
C ILE A 72 -2.73 8.34 -2.85
N GLU A 73 -2.98 8.57 -1.56
CA GLU A 73 -2.97 9.93 -1.02
C GLU A 73 -1.55 10.51 -0.96
N PHE A 74 -0.56 9.69 -0.64
CA PHE A 74 0.85 10.07 -0.67
C PHE A 74 1.29 10.49 -2.08
N GLU A 75 0.98 9.68 -3.10
CA GLU A 75 1.22 10.01 -4.51
C GLU A 75 0.61 11.36 -4.86
N ARG A 76 -0.71 11.53 -4.62
CA ARG A 76 -1.43 12.76 -4.90
C ARG A 76 -0.77 14.00 -4.27
N LEU A 77 -0.42 13.90 -2.98
CA LEU A 77 0.19 15.01 -2.25
C LEU A 77 1.61 15.34 -2.72
N VAL A 78 2.41 14.32 -3.06
CA VAL A 78 3.78 14.51 -3.56
C VAL A 78 3.75 15.17 -4.93
N GLU A 79 2.91 14.70 -5.84
CA GLU A 79 2.76 15.28 -7.17
C GLU A 79 2.24 16.72 -7.10
N GLU A 80 1.20 16.95 -6.28
CA GLU A 80 0.65 18.29 -6.04
C GLU A 80 1.72 19.26 -5.52
N LYS A 81 2.41 18.91 -4.43
CA LYS A 81 3.39 19.78 -3.77
C LYS A 81 4.64 20.03 -4.61
N SER A 82 5.04 19.07 -5.42
CA SER A 82 6.19 19.20 -6.32
C SER A 82 5.86 19.89 -7.65
N GLY A 83 4.58 20.21 -7.89
CA GLY A 83 4.13 20.74 -9.18
C GLY A 83 4.30 19.72 -10.32
N GLY A 84 4.11 18.42 -10.02
CA GLY A 84 4.24 17.30 -10.96
C GLY A 84 5.66 16.88 -11.30
N LYS A 85 6.68 17.49 -10.65
CA LYS A 85 8.08 17.14 -10.89
C LYS A 85 8.50 15.83 -10.26
N VAL A 86 7.95 15.51 -9.08
CA VAL A 86 8.15 14.21 -8.41
C VAL A 86 6.90 13.37 -8.68
N GLN A 87 7.07 12.28 -9.40
CA GLN A 87 6.02 11.32 -9.72
C GLN A 87 6.20 10.04 -8.92
N ILE A 88 5.10 9.38 -8.57
CA ILE A 88 5.12 8.12 -7.83
C ILE A 88 4.50 7.01 -8.68
N ASN A 89 5.25 5.94 -8.93
CA ASN A 89 4.72 4.72 -9.50
C ASN A 89 4.43 3.73 -8.38
N ARG A 90 3.15 3.33 -8.21
CA ARG A 90 2.68 2.43 -7.15
C ARG A 90 2.75 0.98 -7.56
N PHE A 91 3.20 0.13 -6.63
CA PHE A 91 3.36 -1.31 -6.80
C PHE A 91 2.73 -2.07 -5.62
N PRO A 92 1.43 -2.43 -5.73
CA PRO A 92 0.69 -3.13 -4.68
C PRO A 92 1.11 -4.59 -4.50
N ASN A 93 0.65 -5.22 -3.39
CA ASN A 93 0.78 -6.66 -3.12
C ASN A 93 2.23 -7.18 -3.18
N CYS A 94 3.20 -6.36 -2.79
CA CYS A 94 4.62 -6.70 -2.89
C CYS A 94 5.03 -7.23 -4.28
N GLN A 95 4.40 -6.76 -5.35
CA GLN A 95 4.59 -7.34 -6.70
C GLN A 95 6.03 -7.29 -7.20
N LEU A 96 6.84 -6.30 -6.76
CA LEU A 96 8.25 -6.21 -7.13
C LEU A 96 9.11 -7.32 -6.51
N SER A 97 8.65 -7.91 -5.41
CA SER A 97 9.27 -9.09 -4.78
C SER A 97 8.57 -10.40 -5.13
N GLY A 98 7.59 -10.37 -6.04
CA GLY A 98 6.78 -11.54 -6.40
C GLY A 98 5.75 -11.94 -5.35
N GLY A 99 5.32 -11.00 -4.50
CA GLY A 99 4.39 -11.24 -3.40
C GLY A 99 5.04 -11.77 -2.12
N ASP A 100 6.35 -12.00 -2.13
CA ASP A 100 7.11 -12.50 -0.99
C ASP A 100 7.52 -11.34 -0.07
N MET A 101 7.06 -11.39 1.18
CA MET A 101 7.30 -10.35 2.18
C MET A 101 8.74 -10.34 2.70
N VAL A 102 9.36 -11.49 2.90
CA VAL A 102 10.75 -11.59 3.37
C VAL A 102 11.66 -10.97 2.33
N ARG A 103 11.50 -11.38 1.08
CA ARG A 103 12.22 -10.80 -0.05
C ARG A 103 11.95 -9.30 -0.21
N HIS A 104 10.73 -8.84 0.07
CA HIS A 104 10.39 -7.42 0.01
C HIS A 104 11.22 -6.60 1.01
N VAL A 105 11.34 -7.08 2.24
CA VAL A 105 12.19 -6.46 3.29
C VAL A 105 13.66 -6.50 2.89
N GLU A 106 14.16 -7.62 2.39
CA GLU A 106 15.54 -7.74 1.91
C GLU A 106 15.86 -6.74 0.79
N MET A 107 14.95 -6.59 -0.19
CA MET A 107 15.08 -5.64 -1.29
C MET A 107 15.03 -4.19 -0.80
N MET A 108 14.23 -3.89 0.22
CA MET A 108 14.17 -2.57 0.84
C MET A 108 15.48 -2.20 1.53
N ILE A 109 16.06 -3.11 2.30
CA ILE A 109 17.34 -2.92 3.00
C ILE A 109 18.50 -2.82 2.00
N SER A 110 18.51 -3.68 0.97
CA SER A 110 19.56 -3.69 -0.05
C SER A 110 19.48 -2.50 -1.01
N GLY A 111 18.33 -1.89 -1.14
CA GLY A 111 18.08 -0.79 -2.07
C GLY A 111 18.02 -1.19 -3.54
N GLY A 112 17.71 -0.24 -4.40
CA GLY A 112 17.79 -0.36 -5.87
C GLY A 112 16.58 -1.00 -6.58
N ALA A 113 15.66 -1.64 -5.86
CA ALA A 113 14.46 -2.21 -6.47
C ALA A 113 13.30 -1.21 -6.49
N PHE A 114 13.15 -0.46 -5.41
CA PHE A 114 12.19 0.63 -5.21
C PHE A 114 12.76 1.62 -4.20
N GLU A 115 12.28 2.85 -4.25
CA GLU A 115 12.77 3.96 -3.42
C GLU A 115 11.93 4.15 -2.16
N LEU A 116 10.65 3.77 -2.20
CA LEU A 116 9.69 4.00 -1.13
C LEU A 116 8.92 2.71 -0.81
N ALA A 117 8.57 2.52 0.45
CA ALA A 117 7.71 1.42 0.87
C ALA A 117 6.70 1.85 1.94
N ILE A 118 5.52 1.21 1.92
CA ILE A 118 4.56 1.20 3.02
C ILE A 118 4.41 -0.26 3.45
N ILE A 119 4.85 -0.55 4.66
CA ILE A 119 4.96 -1.91 5.16
C ILE A 119 4.79 -1.93 6.67
N SER A 120 4.24 -3.01 7.20
CA SER A 120 4.15 -3.19 8.65
C SER A 120 5.53 -3.39 9.27
N GLU A 121 5.83 -2.67 10.36
CA GLU A 121 7.13 -2.74 11.05
C GLU A 121 7.49 -4.16 11.47
N ASN A 122 6.53 -4.95 11.91
CA ASN A 122 6.77 -6.35 12.31
C ASN A 122 7.23 -7.26 11.17
N SER A 123 7.11 -6.85 9.91
CA SER A 123 7.66 -7.59 8.77
C SER A 123 9.20 -7.63 8.78
N PHE A 124 9.83 -6.75 9.56
CA PHE A 124 11.27 -6.74 9.78
C PHE A 124 11.72 -7.67 10.93
N SER A 125 10.81 -8.41 11.56
CA SER A 125 11.13 -9.25 12.73
C SER A 125 12.19 -10.32 12.48
N ASP A 126 12.31 -10.81 11.24
CA ASP A 126 13.33 -11.77 10.84
C ASP A 126 14.72 -11.11 10.74
N VAL A 127 14.77 -9.80 10.55
CA VAL A 127 16.02 -9.01 10.55
C VAL A 127 16.40 -8.60 11.98
N ASP A 128 15.44 -8.08 12.73
CA ASP A 128 15.61 -7.68 14.12
C ASP A 128 14.28 -7.80 14.87
N GLN A 129 14.26 -8.67 15.90
CA GLN A 129 13.06 -8.88 16.70
C GLN A 129 12.56 -7.63 17.43
N THR A 130 13.40 -6.58 17.55
CA THR A 130 13.01 -5.31 18.15
C THR A 130 11.87 -4.63 17.37
N PHE A 131 11.71 -4.90 16.08
CA PHE A 131 10.59 -4.42 15.27
C PHE A 131 9.22 -4.98 15.70
N GLN A 132 9.18 -5.98 16.56
CA GLN A 132 7.92 -6.50 17.10
C GLN A 132 7.35 -5.68 18.26
N VAL A 133 8.05 -4.64 18.73
CA VAL A 133 7.62 -3.84 19.89
C VAL A 133 6.21 -3.27 19.76
N THR A 134 5.83 -2.83 18.56
CA THR A 134 4.48 -2.30 18.27
C THR A 134 3.41 -3.37 18.18
N SER A 135 3.81 -4.63 18.08
CA SER A 135 2.93 -5.82 18.02
C SER A 135 2.74 -6.52 19.36
N ILE A 136 3.29 -5.96 20.44
CA ILE A 136 3.10 -6.50 21.82
C ILE A 136 1.61 -6.45 22.16
N PRO A 137 1.00 -7.58 22.54
CA PRO A 137 -0.41 -7.63 22.87
C PRO A 137 -0.75 -6.66 24.02
N PHE A 138 -1.84 -5.93 23.87
CA PHE A 138 -2.33 -4.95 24.85
C PHE A 138 -1.37 -3.79 25.16
N ALA A 139 -0.40 -3.49 24.26
CA ALA A 139 0.51 -2.37 24.42
C ALA A 139 -0.21 -1.01 24.40
N PHE A 140 -1.33 -0.91 23.69
CA PHE A 140 -2.15 0.28 23.58
C PHE A 140 -3.60 -0.01 23.96
N LYS A 141 -4.24 0.90 24.65
CA LYS A 141 -5.65 0.77 25.07
C LYS A 141 -6.63 1.21 23.97
N ASN A 142 -6.23 2.17 23.15
CA ASN A 142 -7.04 2.78 22.10
C ASN A 142 -6.15 3.44 21.04
N TYR A 143 -6.78 3.99 20.00
CA TYR A 143 -6.09 4.68 18.93
C TYR A 143 -5.38 5.98 19.37
N ASP A 144 -5.99 6.75 20.28
CA ASP A 144 -5.41 8.02 20.73
C ASP A 144 -4.06 7.80 21.40
N GLU A 145 -3.98 6.77 22.27
CA GLU A 145 -2.72 6.39 22.90
C GLU A 145 -1.68 5.89 21.87
N ALA A 146 -2.12 5.11 20.87
CA ALA A 146 -1.24 4.64 19.81
C ALA A 146 -0.68 5.80 18.96
N TRP A 147 -1.52 6.77 18.60
CA TRP A 147 -1.11 7.97 17.88
C TRP A 147 -0.17 8.84 18.70
N GLU A 148 -0.49 9.09 19.97
CA GLU A 148 0.38 9.88 20.87
C GLU A 148 1.79 9.27 20.94
N LYS A 149 1.89 7.94 21.01
CA LYS A 149 3.18 7.26 21.04
C LYS A 149 3.89 7.28 19.69
N ALA A 150 3.15 7.10 18.59
CA ALA A 150 3.71 7.18 17.23
C ALA A 150 4.29 8.58 16.94
N ASP A 151 3.60 9.63 17.36
CA ASP A 151 4.03 11.02 17.14
C ASP A 151 5.11 11.52 18.14
N SER A 152 5.50 10.69 19.09
CA SER A 152 6.48 11.04 20.13
C SER A 152 7.65 10.04 20.18
N THR A 153 7.87 9.46 21.34
CA THR A 153 9.01 8.55 21.61
C THR A 153 9.02 7.29 20.73
N GLY A 154 7.84 6.81 20.31
CA GLY A 154 7.72 5.66 19.41
C GLY A 154 8.25 5.95 18.02
N GLY A 155 7.94 7.12 17.47
CA GLY A 155 8.46 7.56 16.17
C GLY A 155 9.98 7.76 16.19
N GLU A 156 10.53 8.35 17.26
CA GLU A 156 11.98 8.47 17.42
C GLU A 156 12.65 7.09 17.56
N PHE A 157 12.03 6.18 18.30
CA PHE A 157 12.52 4.82 18.44
C PHE A 157 12.53 4.09 17.09
N ALA A 158 11.43 4.13 16.33
CA ALA A 158 11.33 3.54 15.00
C ALA A 158 12.38 4.13 14.05
N LYS A 159 12.53 5.46 14.03
CA LYS A 159 13.55 6.13 13.23
C LYS A 159 14.95 5.59 13.53
N ASN A 160 15.34 5.57 14.80
CA ASN A 160 16.67 5.08 15.22
C ASN A 160 16.87 3.59 14.89
N LEU A 161 15.80 2.81 14.89
CA LEU A 161 15.86 1.39 14.54
C LEU A 161 16.05 1.20 13.04
N PHE A 162 15.29 1.90 12.19
CA PHE A 162 15.42 1.83 10.74
C PHE A 162 16.76 2.39 10.22
N ASP A 163 17.28 3.44 10.85
CA ASP A 163 18.57 4.04 10.51
C ASP A 163 19.73 3.01 10.58
N LYS A 164 19.66 2.00 11.48
CA LYS A 164 20.66 0.92 11.58
C LYS A 164 20.75 0.08 10.30
N TYR A 165 19.67 0.03 9.52
CA TYR A 165 19.56 -0.76 8.30
C TYR A 165 19.63 0.10 7.04
N GLY A 166 20.03 1.38 7.17
CA GLY A 166 20.13 2.31 6.04
C GLY A 166 18.79 2.72 5.43
N VAL A 167 17.69 2.50 6.16
CA VAL A 167 16.33 2.84 5.74
C VAL A 167 15.92 4.16 6.38
N VAL A 168 15.51 5.12 5.57
CA VAL A 168 15.01 6.41 6.05
C VAL A 168 13.56 6.25 6.48
N TYR A 169 13.32 6.38 7.79
CA TYR A 169 11.97 6.39 8.34
C TYR A 169 11.30 7.73 8.09
N LEU A 170 10.14 7.71 7.45
CA LEU A 170 9.35 8.93 7.17
C LEU A 170 8.28 9.16 8.22
N SER A 171 7.44 8.16 8.46
CA SER A 171 6.33 8.22 9.41
C SER A 171 5.77 6.83 9.66
N THR A 172 4.95 6.70 10.70
CA THR A 172 4.12 5.51 10.96
C THR A 172 2.67 5.91 11.18
N PHE A 173 1.79 4.95 11.03
CA PHE A 173 0.37 5.08 11.36
C PHE A 173 -0.16 3.76 11.91
N PRO A 174 -1.11 3.76 12.85
CA PRO A 174 -1.75 2.56 13.33
C PRO A 174 -2.61 1.92 12.22
N ASN A 175 -2.31 0.69 11.86
CA ASN A 175 -3.08 -0.05 10.84
C ASN A 175 -4.43 -0.56 11.37
N GLY A 176 -4.59 -0.62 12.67
CA GLY A 176 -5.82 -1.02 13.34
C GLY A 176 -5.56 -1.78 14.64
N ILE A 177 -6.60 -1.84 15.48
CA ILE A 177 -6.57 -2.70 16.67
C ILE A 177 -6.98 -4.10 16.24
N MET A 178 -6.11 -5.06 16.53
CA MET A 178 -6.31 -6.44 16.14
C MET A 178 -7.51 -7.06 16.86
N GLN A 179 -8.31 -7.77 16.10
CA GLN A 179 -9.46 -8.54 16.59
C GLN A 179 -9.30 -10.01 16.24
N PHE A 180 -9.93 -10.87 17.03
CA PHE A 180 -10.01 -12.31 16.75
C PHE A 180 -11.34 -12.63 16.08
N ALA A 181 -11.26 -13.36 14.97
CA ALA A 181 -12.43 -13.91 14.29
C ALA A 181 -12.29 -15.43 14.16
N ASN A 182 -13.36 -16.17 14.37
CA ASN A 182 -13.43 -17.60 14.11
C ASN A 182 -14.85 -18.02 13.76
N ASN A 183 -15.00 -19.20 13.16
CA ASN A 183 -16.28 -19.77 12.73
C ASN A 183 -16.72 -20.98 13.59
N LYS A 184 -16.12 -21.19 14.77
CA LYS A 184 -16.37 -22.37 15.60
C LYS A 184 -17.20 -22.06 16.83
N ARG A 185 -16.94 -20.94 17.51
CA ARG A 185 -17.61 -20.54 18.76
C ARG A 185 -17.41 -19.07 19.06
N GLU A 186 -18.22 -18.53 19.94
CA GLU A 186 -18.01 -17.21 20.54
C GLU A 186 -16.79 -17.24 21.48
N LEU A 187 -16.10 -16.11 21.59
CA LEU A 187 -14.92 -15.93 22.44
C LEU A 187 -15.26 -14.92 23.53
N HIS A 188 -15.47 -15.38 24.74
CA HIS A 188 -15.75 -14.54 25.90
C HIS A 188 -14.60 -14.55 26.92
N THR A 189 -13.82 -15.63 26.95
CA THR A 189 -12.70 -15.84 27.87
C THR A 189 -11.48 -16.42 27.16
N PRO A 190 -10.29 -16.28 27.71
CA PRO A 190 -9.10 -16.93 27.17
C PRO A 190 -9.25 -18.46 26.98
N ALA A 191 -10.03 -19.11 27.81
CA ALA A 191 -10.26 -20.56 27.72
C ALA A 191 -11.01 -20.97 26.45
N ASP A 192 -11.77 -20.06 25.86
CA ASP A 192 -12.51 -20.30 24.60
C ASP A 192 -11.57 -20.40 23.40
N MET A 193 -10.31 -19.97 23.52
CA MET A 193 -9.30 -20.10 22.49
C MET A 193 -8.75 -21.51 22.33
N LYS A 194 -8.97 -22.38 23.33
CA LYS A 194 -8.39 -23.73 23.37
C LYS A 194 -8.76 -24.56 22.12
N ASN A 195 -7.74 -25.12 21.46
CA ASN A 195 -7.85 -25.96 20.28
C ASN A 195 -8.45 -25.25 19.05
N LEU A 196 -8.51 -23.93 19.02
CA LEU A 196 -8.83 -23.18 17.80
C LEU A 196 -7.60 -23.12 16.91
N LYS A 197 -7.77 -23.43 15.62
CA LYS A 197 -6.77 -23.15 14.61
C LYS A 197 -6.80 -21.66 14.29
N MET A 198 -5.70 -20.97 14.58
CA MET A 198 -5.62 -19.53 14.44
C MET A 198 -4.48 -19.15 13.48
N ARG A 199 -4.79 -18.32 12.52
CA ARG A 199 -3.74 -17.72 11.68
C ARG A 199 -2.95 -16.71 12.48
N THR A 200 -1.63 -16.72 12.31
CA THR A 200 -0.70 -15.73 12.84
C THR A 200 0.21 -15.20 11.73
N TYR A 201 0.87 -14.07 11.95
CA TYR A 201 1.81 -13.48 10.99
C TYR A 201 3.20 -13.22 11.58
N GLY A 202 3.47 -13.71 12.78
CA GLY A 202 4.78 -13.57 13.43
C GLY A 202 4.88 -14.36 14.73
N ASP A 203 6.10 -14.50 15.22
CA ASP A 203 6.43 -15.34 16.38
C ASP A 203 5.77 -14.89 17.67
N LEU A 204 5.67 -13.57 17.89
CA LEU A 204 5.04 -13.02 19.09
C LEU A 204 3.56 -13.40 19.16
N GLN A 205 2.83 -13.30 18.04
CA GLN A 205 1.44 -13.73 17.97
C GLN A 205 1.31 -15.25 18.12
N MET A 206 2.21 -16.00 17.48
CA MET A 206 2.23 -17.46 17.62
C MET A 206 2.41 -17.86 19.08
N SER A 207 3.31 -17.21 19.80
CA SER A 207 3.53 -17.43 21.24
C SER A 207 2.30 -17.08 22.07
N LEU A 208 1.64 -15.95 21.77
CA LEU A 208 0.38 -15.57 22.42
C LEU A 208 -0.70 -16.64 22.19
N MET A 209 -0.93 -17.06 20.95
CA MET A 209 -1.96 -18.06 20.64
C MET A 209 -1.69 -19.40 21.36
N ARG A 210 -0.44 -19.84 21.39
CA ARG A 210 -0.05 -21.05 22.15
C ARG A 210 -0.31 -20.91 23.65
N SER A 211 -0.01 -19.74 24.22
CA SER A 211 -0.27 -19.49 25.65
C SER A 211 -1.76 -19.53 26.01
N LEU A 212 -2.62 -19.20 25.04
CA LEU A 212 -4.08 -19.29 25.16
C LEU A 212 -4.62 -20.71 24.84
N GLY A 213 -3.74 -21.66 24.53
CA GLY A 213 -4.11 -23.03 24.19
C GLY A 213 -4.68 -23.21 22.76
N ALA A 214 -4.56 -22.22 21.91
CA ALA A 214 -4.89 -22.34 20.50
C ALA A 214 -3.79 -23.09 19.72
N ASP A 215 -4.11 -23.48 18.50
CA ASP A 215 -3.21 -24.10 17.52
C ASP A 215 -2.87 -23.09 16.41
N PRO A 216 -1.78 -22.31 16.57
CA PRO A 216 -1.43 -21.27 15.61
C PRO A 216 -0.72 -21.83 14.39
N THR A 217 -1.04 -21.24 13.23
CA THR A 217 -0.34 -21.48 11.98
C THR A 217 0.05 -20.14 11.37
N GLN A 218 1.31 -19.98 10.98
CA GLN A 218 1.77 -18.79 10.28
C GLN A 218 1.41 -18.91 8.80
N LEU A 219 0.64 -17.93 8.31
CA LEU A 219 0.23 -17.82 6.92
C LEU A 219 0.36 -16.37 6.46
N SER A 220 0.82 -16.17 5.23
CA SER A 220 0.82 -14.85 4.59
C SER A 220 -0.62 -14.34 4.38
N TRP A 221 -0.76 -13.05 4.11
CA TRP A 221 -2.07 -12.47 3.80
C TRP A 221 -2.67 -13.04 2.51
N SER A 222 -1.83 -13.34 1.53
CA SER A 222 -2.25 -13.88 0.24
C SER A 222 -2.71 -15.33 0.28
N GLU A 223 -2.49 -16.03 1.41
CA GLU A 223 -2.92 -17.42 1.63
C GLU A 223 -4.25 -17.53 2.40
N LEU A 224 -4.87 -16.40 2.74
CA LEU A 224 -6.18 -16.31 3.35
C LEU A 224 -7.28 -16.17 2.28
#